data_6bad387510117114269a58c1db2e140d
#
_entry.id   6bad387510117114269a58c1db2e140d
#
_cell.length_a   1.000
_cell.length_b   1.000
_cell.length_c   1.000
_cell.angle_alpha   90.00
_cell.angle_beta   90.00
_cell.angle_gamma   90.00
#
_symmetry.space_group_name_H-M   'P 1'
#
loop_
_entity.id
_entity.type
_entity.pdbx_description
1 polymer ?
#
loop_
_entity_poly.entity_id
_entity_poly.type
_entity_poly.pdbx_seq_one_letter_code
_entity_poly.pdbx_strand_id
1 'polypeptide(L)'
;FDFLSAYSSLNQGHCHPELLKVLFNQASKLTLTSRAFYNNTLGEFEEFICSLFKYDKVLPMNSGVEAAETAVKLARKWGYEKKGVKMNNAKIIFPKNNFWGRSIAAISTSTNPVAYSNFGPLLSGFEIIPYDNLNFLEQKLKNPDCVAFMLEPIQGEAGIIVPSDGYLSNAKYLCQKY
;
A
#
# COMPACT_ATOMS: atom_id res chain seq x y z
N PHE A 1 29.67 0.35 -8.96
CA PHE A 1 28.40 -0.07 -9.58
C PHE A 1 27.35 -0.25 -8.46
N ASP A 2 26.14 0.23 -8.69
CA ASP A 2 25.02 0.11 -7.75
C ASP A 2 24.11 -1.05 -8.18
N PHE A 3 24.23 -2.19 -7.48
CA PHE A 3 23.38 -3.38 -7.73
C PHE A 3 22.10 -3.39 -6.87
N LEU A 4 21.97 -2.46 -5.92
CA LEU A 4 20.81 -2.38 -5.04
C LEU A 4 19.73 -1.42 -5.57
N SER A 5 20.15 -0.38 -6.30
CA SER A 5 19.27 0.63 -6.92
C SER A 5 18.27 1.26 -5.93
N ALA A 6 18.70 1.54 -4.69
CA ALA A 6 17.82 1.99 -3.61
C ALA A 6 16.57 1.10 -3.47
N TYR A 7 16.78 -0.21 -3.34
CA TYR A 7 15.73 -1.23 -3.26
C TYR A 7 14.81 -1.25 -4.50
N SER A 8 15.43 -1.25 -5.68
CA SER A 8 14.75 -1.23 -6.99
C SER A 8 13.95 0.06 -7.29
N SER A 9 14.29 1.16 -6.64
CA SER A 9 13.64 2.47 -6.88
C SER A 9 14.21 3.21 -8.07
N LEU A 10 15.51 3.03 -8.38
CA LEU A 10 16.21 3.72 -9.46
C LEU A 10 16.16 2.92 -10.78
N ASN A 11 14.96 2.60 -11.26
CA ASN A 11 14.76 1.75 -12.44
C ASN A 11 15.37 2.32 -13.73
N GLN A 12 15.50 3.65 -13.82
CA GLN A 12 16.09 4.34 -14.97
C GLN A 12 17.59 4.64 -14.80
N GLY A 13 18.17 4.26 -13.66
CA GLY A 13 19.55 4.57 -13.30
C GLY A 13 19.72 5.93 -12.65
N HIS A 14 20.94 6.17 -12.12
CA HIS A 14 21.29 7.43 -11.49
C HIS A 14 21.37 8.56 -12.52
N CYS A 15 20.85 9.73 -12.18
CA CYS A 15 20.97 10.96 -12.96
C CYS A 15 20.53 10.82 -14.41
N HIS A 16 19.43 10.09 -14.67
CA HIS A 16 18.93 9.93 -16.03
C HIS A 16 18.64 11.31 -16.67
N PRO A 17 19.22 11.62 -17.83
CA PRO A 17 19.24 12.98 -18.37
C PRO A 17 17.84 13.54 -18.65
N GLU A 18 16.93 12.72 -19.11
CA GLU A 18 15.55 13.17 -19.38
C GLU A 18 14.79 13.48 -18.07
N LEU A 19 14.99 12.70 -17.02
CA LEU A 19 14.37 12.95 -15.71
C LEU A 19 14.92 14.23 -15.11
N LEU A 20 16.24 14.47 -15.19
CA LEU A 20 16.85 15.73 -14.73
C LEU A 20 16.33 16.92 -15.53
N LYS A 21 16.20 16.80 -16.84
CA LYS A 21 15.67 17.86 -17.69
C LYS A 21 14.24 18.25 -17.28
N VAL A 22 13.37 17.28 -17.04
CA VAL A 22 11.99 17.52 -16.59
C VAL A 22 12.00 18.19 -15.22
N LEU A 23 12.81 17.69 -14.28
CA LEU A 23 12.96 18.27 -12.94
C LEU A 23 13.39 19.74 -13.01
N PHE A 24 14.46 20.09 -13.73
CA PHE A 24 14.93 21.46 -13.87
C PHE A 24 13.90 22.37 -14.54
N ASN A 25 13.25 21.90 -15.60
CA ASN A 25 12.23 22.67 -16.30
C ASN A 25 11.02 22.98 -15.41
N GLN A 26 10.58 22.02 -14.59
CA GLN A 26 9.46 22.26 -13.68
C GLN A 26 9.90 23.09 -12.47
N ALA A 27 11.03 22.79 -11.86
CA ALA A 27 11.53 23.50 -10.68
C ALA A 27 11.82 24.99 -10.97
N SER A 28 12.20 25.34 -12.20
CA SER A 28 12.38 26.74 -12.62
C SER A 28 11.07 27.51 -12.76
N LYS A 29 9.93 26.85 -12.84
CA LYS A 29 8.59 27.48 -12.94
C LYS A 29 7.88 27.48 -11.59
N LEU A 30 7.83 26.33 -10.93
CA LEU A 30 7.10 26.14 -9.69
C LEU A 30 7.65 24.90 -8.96
N THR A 31 8.06 25.07 -7.71
CA THR A 31 8.64 23.99 -6.89
C THR A 31 7.61 23.34 -5.97
N LEU A 32 6.90 24.13 -5.19
CA LEU A 32 5.98 23.65 -4.16
C LEU A 32 4.77 24.57 -4.03
N THR A 33 3.58 23.99 -4.01
CA THR A 33 2.35 24.71 -3.64
C THR A 33 1.71 24.04 -2.41
N SER A 34 0.93 24.81 -1.65
CA SER A 34 0.01 24.24 -0.68
C SER A 34 -1.08 23.42 -1.40
N ARG A 35 -1.60 22.37 -0.74
CA ARG A 35 -2.79 21.64 -1.22
C ARG A 35 -4.04 22.51 -1.40
N ALA A 36 -4.04 23.71 -0.84
CA ALA A 36 -5.13 24.67 -1.02
C ALA A 36 -5.17 25.28 -2.43
N PHE A 37 -4.14 25.09 -3.23
CA PHE A 37 -4.02 25.70 -4.56
C PHE A 37 -3.82 24.63 -5.63
N TYR A 38 -4.38 24.87 -6.80
CA TYR A 38 -4.10 24.09 -7.99
C TYR A 38 -2.71 24.39 -8.52
N ASN A 39 -2.09 23.41 -9.14
CA ASN A 39 -0.86 23.59 -9.92
C ASN A 39 -1.00 22.96 -11.31
N ASN A 40 -0.07 23.28 -12.16
CA ASN A 40 -0.13 22.89 -13.57
C ASN A 40 0.21 21.44 -13.89
N THR A 41 0.74 20.69 -12.94
CA THR A 41 1.21 19.31 -13.19
C THR A 41 0.37 18.25 -12.47
N LEU A 42 -0.26 18.60 -11.34
CA LEU A 42 -0.97 17.62 -10.52
C LEU A 42 -2.17 17.01 -11.26
N GLY A 43 -2.96 17.83 -11.97
CA GLY A 43 -4.12 17.34 -12.70
C GLY A 43 -3.74 16.36 -13.82
N GLU A 44 -2.71 16.68 -14.60
CA GLU A 44 -2.19 15.79 -15.65
C GLU A 44 -1.66 14.47 -15.06
N PHE A 45 -0.97 14.53 -13.92
CA PHE A 45 -0.50 13.35 -13.21
C PHE A 45 -1.66 12.49 -12.72
N GLU A 46 -2.68 13.11 -12.10
CA GLU A 46 -3.86 12.40 -11.58
C GLU A 46 -4.64 11.70 -12.70
N GLU A 47 -4.85 12.38 -13.82
CA GLU A 47 -5.50 11.81 -15.01
C GLU A 47 -4.70 10.61 -15.56
N PHE A 48 -3.40 10.78 -15.73
CA PHE A 48 -2.52 9.71 -16.20
C PHE A 48 -2.54 8.48 -15.28
N ILE A 49 -2.39 8.66 -13.97
CA ILE A 49 -2.38 7.56 -13.00
C ILE A 49 -3.75 6.86 -12.92
N CYS A 50 -4.83 7.62 -12.89
CA CYS A 50 -6.17 7.05 -12.89
C CYS A 50 -6.44 6.22 -14.17
N SER A 51 -6.03 6.71 -15.32
CA SER A 51 -6.13 5.98 -16.60
C SER A 51 -5.29 4.71 -16.61
N LEU A 52 -4.02 4.81 -16.16
CA LEU A 52 -3.06 3.69 -16.13
C LEU A 52 -3.54 2.53 -15.24
N PHE A 53 -4.00 2.85 -14.04
CA PHE A 53 -4.41 1.86 -13.05
C PHE A 53 -5.92 1.55 -13.06
N LYS A 54 -6.70 2.25 -13.90
CA LYS A 54 -8.16 2.09 -14.04
C LYS A 54 -8.90 2.32 -12.71
N TYR A 55 -8.56 3.42 -12.04
CA TYR A 55 -9.27 3.93 -10.87
C TYR A 55 -9.88 5.30 -11.15
N ASP A 56 -10.98 5.63 -10.46
CA ASP A 56 -11.69 6.90 -10.64
C ASP A 56 -10.96 8.08 -9.99
N LYS A 57 -10.14 7.83 -8.97
CA LYS A 57 -9.47 8.86 -8.18
C LYS A 57 -8.11 8.38 -7.67
N VAL A 58 -7.20 9.33 -7.50
CA VAL A 58 -5.91 9.14 -6.85
C VAL A 58 -5.75 10.15 -5.71
N LEU A 59 -5.05 9.77 -4.66
CA LEU A 59 -4.69 10.64 -3.56
C LEU A 59 -3.18 10.51 -3.31
N PRO A 60 -2.36 11.42 -3.86
CA PRO A 60 -0.91 11.39 -3.66
C PRO A 60 -0.53 11.64 -2.20
N MET A 61 0.50 10.91 -1.72
CA MET A 61 1.09 11.04 -0.39
C MET A 61 2.59 11.29 -0.52
N ASN A 62 3.24 11.68 0.58
CA ASN A 62 4.67 12.00 0.56
C ASN A 62 5.56 10.76 0.57
N SER A 63 5.06 9.63 1.08
CA SER A 63 5.83 8.39 1.18
C SER A 63 4.94 7.16 1.03
N GLY A 64 5.54 6.00 0.76
CA GLY A 64 4.83 4.73 0.68
C GLY A 64 4.11 4.36 1.97
N VAL A 65 4.75 4.59 3.13
CA VAL A 65 4.11 4.31 4.42
C VAL A 65 2.92 5.22 4.69
N GLU A 66 2.97 6.50 4.31
CA GLU A 66 1.82 7.40 4.43
C GLU A 66 0.66 6.98 3.52
N ALA A 67 0.96 6.53 2.30
CA ALA A 67 -0.05 5.99 1.40
C ALA A 67 -0.71 4.72 1.98
N ALA A 68 0.09 3.80 2.51
CA ALA A 68 -0.38 2.59 3.15
C ALA A 68 -1.21 2.86 4.44
N GLU A 69 -0.75 3.78 5.31
CA GLU A 69 -1.50 4.25 6.49
C GLU A 69 -2.86 4.85 6.07
N THR A 70 -2.87 5.63 5.00
CA THR A 70 -4.09 6.23 4.47
C THR A 70 -5.03 5.16 3.92
N ALA A 71 -4.52 4.14 3.22
CA ALA A 71 -5.31 3.00 2.76
C ALA A 71 -5.94 2.22 3.93
N VAL A 72 -5.17 1.95 5.00
CA VAL A 72 -5.68 1.32 6.24
C VAL A 72 -6.79 2.16 6.88
N LYS A 73 -6.59 3.47 7.01
CA LYS A 73 -7.59 4.38 7.56
C LYS A 73 -8.85 4.42 6.69
N LEU A 74 -8.69 4.49 5.37
CA LEU A 74 -9.80 4.52 4.42
C LEU A 74 -10.62 3.22 4.46
N ALA A 75 -9.96 2.07 4.52
CA ALA A 75 -10.61 0.77 4.65
C ALA A 75 -11.44 0.68 5.94
N ARG A 76 -10.88 1.11 7.07
CA ARG A 76 -11.62 1.16 8.35
C ARG A 76 -12.83 2.10 8.26
N LYS A 77 -12.64 3.30 7.72
CA LYS A 77 -13.73 4.28 7.55
C LYS A 77 -14.84 3.73 6.67
N TRP A 78 -14.49 3.12 5.54
CA TRP A 78 -15.46 2.45 4.67
C TRP A 78 -16.20 1.32 5.40
N GLY A 79 -15.49 0.51 6.17
CA GLY A 79 -16.08 -0.56 6.97
C GLY A 79 -17.16 -0.05 7.94
N TYR A 80 -16.89 1.04 8.62
CA TYR A 80 -17.83 1.63 9.59
C TYR A 80 -18.99 2.35 8.91
N GLU A 81 -18.73 3.17 7.89
CA GLU A 81 -19.72 4.05 7.28
C GLU A 81 -20.55 3.36 6.16
N LYS A 82 -20.00 2.36 5.50
CA LYS A 82 -20.61 1.71 4.33
C LYS A 82 -20.94 0.25 4.54
N LYS A 83 -20.04 -0.54 5.12
CA LYS A 83 -20.25 -1.98 5.36
C LYS A 83 -21.06 -2.25 6.64
N GLY A 84 -21.18 -1.27 7.55
CA GLY A 84 -21.93 -1.41 8.81
C GLY A 84 -21.19 -2.18 9.91
N VAL A 85 -19.88 -2.29 9.81
CA VAL A 85 -19.05 -2.89 10.86
C VAL A 85 -19.16 -2.07 12.13
N LYS A 86 -19.32 -2.74 13.27
CA LYS A 86 -19.37 -2.06 14.57
C LYS A 86 -18.07 -1.33 14.84
N MET A 87 -18.17 -0.11 15.39
CA MET A 87 -17.01 0.71 15.71
C MET A 87 -15.93 -0.09 16.45
N ASN A 88 -14.67 0.07 16.05
CA ASN A 88 -13.46 -0.60 16.55
C ASN A 88 -13.35 -2.11 16.24
N ASN A 89 -14.30 -2.72 15.52
CA ASN A 89 -14.24 -4.13 15.16
C ASN A 89 -13.59 -4.40 13.79
N ALA A 90 -13.43 -3.38 12.94
CA ALA A 90 -12.90 -3.56 11.59
C ALA A 90 -11.58 -4.34 11.59
N LYS A 91 -11.53 -5.39 10.75
CA LYS A 91 -10.37 -6.26 10.56
C LYS A 91 -9.77 -6.05 9.17
N ILE A 92 -8.46 -5.94 9.11
CA ILE A 92 -7.70 -5.90 7.86
C ILE A 92 -6.75 -7.09 7.85
N ILE A 93 -6.78 -7.85 6.76
CA ILE A 93 -5.94 -9.03 6.59
C ILE A 93 -4.62 -8.62 5.95
N PHE A 94 -3.51 -9.19 6.45
CA PHE A 94 -2.17 -9.06 5.89
C PHE A 94 -1.52 -10.43 5.71
N PRO A 95 -0.69 -10.63 4.70
CA PRO A 95 0.12 -11.83 4.59
C PRO A 95 1.24 -11.83 5.63
N LYS A 96 1.66 -13.03 6.05
CA LYS A 96 2.90 -13.23 6.79
C LYS A 96 4.10 -12.68 6.00
N ASN A 97 5.10 -12.16 6.69
CA ASN A 97 6.30 -11.54 6.13
C ASN A 97 6.04 -10.28 5.28
N ASN A 98 4.89 -9.61 5.50
CA ASN A 98 4.62 -8.34 4.86
C ASN A 98 5.60 -7.24 5.31
N PHE A 99 5.87 -6.30 4.41
CA PHE A 99 6.57 -5.07 4.72
C PHE A 99 5.92 -3.89 3.98
N TRP A 100 5.51 -2.88 4.72
CA TRP A 100 4.93 -1.67 4.13
C TRP A 100 5.33 -0.38 4.87
N GLY A 101 6.36 -0.47 5.73
CA GLY A 101 6.92 0.66 6.46
C GLY A 101 7.34 0.32 7.88
N ARG A 102 7.65 1.36 8.66
CA ARG A 102 8.17 1.25 10.03
C ARG A 102 7.36 2.08 11.04
N SER A 103 6.18 2.55 10.66
CA SER A 103 5.23 3.19 11.58
C SER A 103 4.67 2.18 12.58
N ILE A 104 4.05 2.64 13.66
CA ILE A 104 3.42 1.76 14.65
C ILE A 104 2.38 0.84 13.98
N ALA A 105 1.58 1.34 13.03
CA ALA A 105 0.63 0.50 12.31
C ALA A 105 1.35 -0.55 11.44
N ALA A 106 2.42 -0.17 10.74
CA ALA A 106 3.19 -1.09 9.90
C ALA A 106 3.82 -2.22 10.73
N ILE A 107 4.48 -1.90 11.84
CA ILE A 107 5.10 -2.92 12.69
C ILE A 107 4.07 -3.78 13.42
N SER A 108 2.84 -3.28 13.60
CA SER A 108 1.74 -4.05 14.20
C SER A 108 1.27 -5.21 13.32
N THR A 109 1.58 -5.20 12.03
CA THR A 109 1.30 -6.30 11.08
C THR A 109 2.53 -7.16 10.80
N SER A 110 3.70 -6.75 11.27
CA SER A 110 4.95 -7.46 11.01
C SER A 110 4.98 -8.82 11.72
N THR A 111 5.53 -9.81 11.06
CA THR A 111 5.85 -11.12 11.65
C THR A 111 7.34 -11.28 11.96
N ASN A 112 8.13 -10.23 11.73
CA ASN A 112 9.54 -10.19 12.09
C ASN A 112 9.72 -9.60 13.50
N PRO A 113 10.18 -10.38 14.52
CA PRO A 113 10.36 -9.90 15.88
C PRO A 113 11.27 -8.68 15.99
N VAL A 114 12.29 -8.56 15.14
CA VAL A 114 13.20 -7.40 15.12
C VAL A 114 12.47 -6.10 14.82
N ALA A 115 11.39 -6.16 14.03
CA ALA A 115 10.64 -4.97 13.64
C ALA A 115 9.71 -4.45 14.75
N TYR A 116 9.19 -5.30 15.63
CA TYR A 116 8.15 -4.91 16.59
C TYR A 116 8.54 -5.07 18.07
N SER A 117 9.59 -5.84 18.39
CA SER A 117 9.99 -6.05 19.79
C SER A 117 10.37 -4.73 20.45
N ASN A 118 9.84 -4.49 21.65
CA ASN A 118 10.06 -3.29 22.48
C ASN A 118 9.51 -1.97 21.91
N PHE A 119 8.63 -2.03 20.88
CA PHE A 119 7.96 -0.87 20.30
C PHE A 119 6.45 -0.81 20.57
N GLY A 120 5.95 -1.67 21.46
CA GLY A 120 4.52 -1.67 21.83
C GLY A 120 4.08 -0.45 22.66
N PRO A 121 2.76 -0.27 22.84
CA PRO A 121 1.70 -1.20 22.46
C PRO A 121 1.41 -1.20 20.96
N LEU A 122 1.21 -2.41 20.41
CA LEU A 122 0.87 -2.59 19.00
C LEU A 122 -0.62 -2.33 18.76
N LEU A 123 -0.97 -1.92 17.53
CA LEU A 123 -2.35 -1.68 17.15
C LEU A 123 -3.09 -3.00 16.91
N SER A 124 -4.36 -3.03 17.31
CA SER A 124 -5.28 -4.14 17.05
C SER A 124 -6.05 -3.98 15.73
N GLY A 125 -6.79 -5.03 15.35
CA GLY A 125 -7.63 -5.02 14.16
C GLY A 125 -6.92 -5.53 12.90
N PHE A 126 -5.77 -6.17 13.07
CA PHE A 126 -5.02 -6.80 11.98
C PHE A 126 -5.03 -8.32 12.13
N GLU A 127 -5.17 -9.02 11.01
CA GLU A 127 -5.16 -10.47 10.93
C GLU A 127 -4.06 -10.93 9.99
N ILE A 128 -3.24 -11.88 10.42
CA ILE A 128 -2.13 -12.38 9.63
C ILE A 128 -2.47 -13.76 9.07
N ILE A 129 -2.26 -13.95 7.77
CA ILE A 129 -2.45 -15.23 7.08
C ILE A 129 -1.16 -15.64 6.35
N PRO A 130 -0.99 -16.93 5.98
CA PRO A 130 0.07 -17.31 5.06
C PRO A 130 -0.06 -16.56 3.72
N TYR A 131 1.09 -16.14 3.15
CA TYR A 131 1.12 -15.60 1.79
C TYR A 131 0.81 -16.72 0.79
N ASP A 132 0.24 -16.36 -0.37
CA ASP A 132 -0.10 -17.31 -1.43
C ASP A 132 -1.05 -18.43 -0.98
N ASN A 133 -2.00 -18.14 -0.07
CA ASN A 133 -2.96 -19.13 0.43
C ASN A 133 -4.40 -18.60 0.38
N LEU A 134 -5.11 -18.94 -0.71
CA LEU A 134 -6.48 -18.51 -0.95
C LEU A 134 -7.48 -19.12 0.05
N ASN A 135 -7.24 -20.33 0.56
CA ASN A 135 -8.12 -20.98 1.52
C ASN A 135 -8.16 -20.22 2.86
N PHE A 136 -6.99 -19.83 3.37
CA PHE A 136 -6.90 -18.98 4.56
C PHE A 136 -7.51 -17.60 4.32
N LEU A 137 -7.27 -17.00 3.14
CA LEU A 137 -7.87 -15.74 2.78
C LEU A 137 -9.39 -15.83 2.80
N GLU A 138 -9.98 -16.81 2.09
CA GLU A 138 -11.43 -16.99 2.04
C GLU A 138 -12.02 -17.22 3.43
N GLN A 139 -11.36 -18.03 4.26
CA GLN A 139 -11.82 -18.28 5.64
C GLN A 139 -11.90 -16.96 6.44
N LYS A 140 -10.92 -16.09 6.32
CA LYS A 140 -10.89 -14.81 7.03
C LYS A 140 -11.88 -13.79 6.45
N LEU A 141 -12.06 -13.76 5.14
CA LEU A 141 -13.02 -12.88 4.48
C LEU A 141 -14.48 -13.17 4.84
N LYS A 142 -14.80 -14.40 5.25
CA LYS A 142 -16.15 -14.76 5.78
C LYS A 142 -16.51 -14.04 7.07
N ASN A 143 -15.54 -13.48 7.78
CA ASN A 143 -15.81 -12.63 8.93
C ASN A 143 -16.44 -11.31 8.45
N PRO A 144 -17.66 -10.94 8.87
CA PRO A 144 -18.32 -9.72 8.44
C PRO A 144 -17.58 -8.43 8.84
N ASP A 145 -16.74 -8.50 9.86
CA ASP A 145 -15.91 -7.38 10.30
C ASP A 145 -14.67 -7.17 9.43
N CYS A 146 -14.37 -8.08 8.48
CA CYS A 146 -13.25 -7.92 7.56
C CYS A 146 -13.56 -6.84 6.52
N VAL A 147 -12.70 -5.84 6.42
CA VAL A 147 -12.91 -4.67 5.55
C VAL A 147 -11.91 -4.55 4.41
N ALA A 148 -10.76 -5.23 4.52
CA ALA A 148 -9.73 -5.19 3.48
C ALA A 148 -8.77 -6.37 3.58
N PHE A 149 -8.12 -6.65 2.46
CA PHE A 149 -6.91 -7.45 2.35
C PHE A 149 -5.82 -6.60 1.71
N MET A 150 -4.70 -6.40 2.40
CA MET A 150 -3.56 -5.62 1.93
C MET A 150 -2.34 -6.52 1.77
N LEU A 151 -1.72 -6.48 0.60
CA LEU A 151 -0.58 -7.35 0.26
C LEU A 151 0.40 -6.66 -0.69
N GLU A 152 1.62 -7.17 -0.72
CA GLU A 152 2.58 -6.91 -1.78
C GLU A 152 2.30 -7.88 -2.95
N PRO A 153 2.27 -7.42 -4.19
CA PRO A 153 2.16 -8.34 -5.35
C PRO A 153 3.34 -9.31 -5.44
N ILE A 154 4.53 -8.86 -5.05
CA ILE A 154 5.75 -9.64 -4.84
C ILE A 154 6.31 -9.16 -3.51
N GLN A 155 6.52 -10.06 -2.55
CA GLN A 155 7.12 -9.66 -1.29
C GLN A 155 8.62 -9.40 -1.48
N GLY A 156 9.04 -8.15 -1.29
CA GLY A 156 10.43 -7.72 -1.49
C GLY A 156 11.33 -8.05 -0.31
N GLU A 157 11.07 -7.46 0.83
CA GLU A 157 11.87 -7.61 2.06
C GLU A 157 11.91 -9.07 2.59
N ALA A 158 10.91 -9.85 2.28
CA ALA A 158 10.87 -11.27 2.65
C ALA A 158 11.79 -12.17 1.81
N GLY A 159 12.48 -11.63 0.79
CA GLY A 159 13.42 -12.35 -0.06
C GLY A 159 12.92 -12.60 -1.49
N ILE A 160 12.18 -11.65 -2.05
CA ILE A 160 11.64 -11.69 -3.42
C ILE A 160 10.73 -12.91 -3.63
N ILE A 161 9.64 -12.94 -2.87
CA ILE A 161 8.68 -14.05 -2.95
C ILE A 161 7.60 -13.69 -3.97
N VAL A 162 7.60 -14.42 -5.08
CA VAL A 162 6.59 -14.31 -6.16
C VAL A 162 5.47 -15.31 -5.87
N PRO A 163 4.20 -14.89 -5.86
CA PRO A 163 3.10 -15.82 -5.62
C PRO A 163 2.85 -16.72 -6.83
N SER A 164 2.11 -17.80 -6.63
CA SER A 164 1.68 -18.70 -7.71
C SER A 164 0.79 -17.97 -8.72
N ASP A 165 0.77 -18.50 -9.95
CA ASP A 165 -0.06 -17.99 -11.03
C ASP A 165 -1.53 -17.94 -10.62
N GLY A 166 -2.17 -16.81 -10.89
CA GLY A 166 -3.58 -16.61 -10.58
C GLY A 166 -3.89 -16.21 -9.13
N TYR A 167 -2.92 -16.23 -8.21
CA TYR A 167 -3.17 -15.86 -6.81
C TYR A 167 -3.80 -14.48 -6.67
N LEU A 168 -3.20 -13.45 -7.28
CA LEU A 168 -3.68 -12.07 -7.15
C LEU A 168 -5.08 -11.86 -7.73
N SER A 169 -5.37 -12.48 -8.88
CA SER A 169 -6.70 -12.40 -9.51
C SER A 169 -7.77 -13.12 -8.69
N ASN A 170 -7.44 -14.29 -8.15
CA ASN A 170 -8.35 -15.03 -7.28
C ASN A 170 -8.54 -14.35 -5.92
N ALA A 171 -7.49 -13.75 -5.35
CA ALA A 171 -7.61 -12.95 -4.14
C ALA A 171 -8.54 -11.74 -4.35
N LYS A 172 -8.40 -11.03 -5.48
CA LYS A 172 -9.31 -9.95 -5.87
C LYS A 172 -10.76 -10.44 -5.99
N TYR A 173 -10.98 -11.58 -6.65
CA TYR A 173 -12.30 -12.20 -6.77
C TYR A 173 -12.90 -12.50 -5.39
N LEU A 174 -12.15 -13.10 -4.48
CA LEU A 174 -12.62 -13.40 -3.12
C LEU A 174 -12.98 -12.11 -2.35
N CYS A 175 -12.15 -11.06 -2.46
CA CYS A 175 -12.47 -9.75 -1.84
C CYS A 175 -13.75 -9.10 -2.42
N GLN A 176 -14.07 -9.36 -3.69
CA GLN A 176 -15.31 -8.87 -4.31
C GLN A 176 -16.54 -9.69 -3.90
N LYS A 177 -16.33 -10.97 -3.59
CA LYS A 177 -17.41 -11.91 -3.20
C LYS A 177 -17.89 -11.65 -1.77
N TYR A 178 -17.02 -11.28 -0.84
CA TYR A 178 -17.27 -11.12 0.59
C TYR A 178 -17.16 -9.65 1.04
#